data_3dc7111a682178993bc47ab6340bbf9a
#
_entry.id   3dc7111a682178993bc47ab6340bbf9a
#
_cell.length_a   1.000
_cell.length_b   1.000
_cell.length_c   1.000
_cell.angle_alpha   90.00
_cell.angle_beta   90.00
_cell.angle_gamma   90.00
#
_symmetry.space_group_name_H-M   'P 1'
#
loop_
_entity.id
_entity.type
_entity.pdbx_description
1 polymer ?
#
loop_
_entity_poly.entity_id
_entity_poly.type
_entity_poly.pdbx_seq_one_letter_code
_entity_poly.pdbx_strand_id
1 'polypeptide(L)' 'TTLSGVALPANSHLQLLWGAANRDPAHFEAPNDFRLDRTGARGHVTFGKGAHFCIGAALARLEAQIVFRMLLER' A
#
# COMPACT_ATOMS: atom_id res chain seq x y z
N THR A 1 16.34 9.91 -16.47
CA THR A 1 14.94 9.52 -16.73
C THR A 1 13.96 10.60 -16.30
N THR A 2 12.70 10.46 -16.67
CA THR A 2 11.61 11.34 -16.23
C THR A 2 10.50 10.52 -15.58
N LEU A 3 9.86 11.06 -14.55
CA LEU A 3 8.69 10.47 -13.89
C LEU A 3 7.60 11.55 -13.80
N SER A 4 6.44 11.32 -14.42
CA SER A 4 5.33 12.27 -14.48
C SER A 4 5.76 13.69 -14.90
N GLY A 5 6.66 13.80 -15.89
CA GLY A 5 7.19 15.07 -16.38
C GLY A 5 8.33 15.69 -15.55
N VAL A 6 8.66 15.11 -14.40
CA VAL A 6 9.78 15.55 -13.55
C VAL A 6 11.06 14.83 -13.97
N ALA A 7 12.11 15.61 -14.30
CA ALA A 7 13.42 15.04 -14.64
C ALA A 7 14.10 14.48 -13.38
N LEU A 8 14.56 13.24 -13.47
CA LEU A 8 15.31 12.57 -12.41
C LEU A 8 16.76 12.39 -12.88
N PRO A 9 17.72 13.15 -12.34
CA PRO A 9 19.13 12.97 -12.61
C PRO A 9 19.63 11.57 -12.23
N ALA A 10 20.74 11.15 -12.83
CA ALA A 10 21.41 9.93 -12.41
C ALA A 10 21.80 10.02 -10.92
N ASN A 11 21.74 8.89 -10.22
CA ASN A 11 22.05 8.77 -8.79
C ASN A 11 21.14 9.57 -7.84
N SER A 12 19.94 10.00 -8.30
CA SER A 12 18.93 10.59 -7.41
C SER A 12 18.46 9.58 -6.38
N HIS A 13 18.35 10.01 -5.12
CA HIS A 13 17.67 9.24 -4.08
C HIS A 13 16.17 9.43 -4.19
N LEU A 14 15.43 8.33 -4.22
CA LEU A 14 13.96 8.33 -4.30
C LEU A 14 13.38 7.68 -3.04
N GLN A 15 12.37 8.32 -2.47
CA GLN A 15 11.61 7.73 -1.37
C GLN A 15 10.18 7.43 -1.84
N LEU A 16 9.78 6.15 -1.71
CA LEU A 16 8.43 5.71 -2.05
C LEU A 16 7.53 5.85 -0.81
N LEU A 17 6.55 6.72 -0.91
CA LEU A 17 5.61 7.01 0.18
C LEU A 17 4.35 6.16 0.05
N TRP A 18 4.43 4.87 0.41
CA TRP A 18 3.33 3.91 0.30
C TRP A 18 2.06 4.36 1.04
N GLY A 19 2.22 4.97 2.22
CA GLY A 19 1.11 5.49 2.98
C GLY A 19 0.36 6.63 2.28
N ALA A 20 1.09 7.53 1.60
CA ALA A 20 0.50 8.59 0.80
C ALA A 20 -0.16 8.05 -0.45
N ALA A 21 0.50 7.11 -1.16
CA ALA A 21 -0.06 6.46 -2.34
C ALA A 21 -1.38 5.72 -2.04
N ASN A 22 -1.48 5.08 -0.89
CA ASN A 22 -2.72 4.42 -0.44
C ASN A 22 -3.83 5.39 0.03
N ARG A 23 -3.51 6.68 0.10
CA ARG A 23 -4.44 7.77 0.43
C ARG A 23 -4.59 8.79 -0.68
N ASP A 24 -4.21 8.42 -1.89
CA ASP A 24 -4.38 9.29 -3.06
C ASP A 24 -5.87 9.40 -3.43
N PRO A 25 -6.47 10.61 -3.33
CA PRO A 25 -7.89 10.81 -3.66
C PRO A 25 -8.20 10.60 -5.14
N ALA A 26 -7.19 10.60 -6.02
CA ALA A 26 -7.37 10.26 -7.42
C ALA A 26 -7.66 8.76 -7.63
N HIS A 27 -7.32 7.92 -6.66
CA HIS A 27 -7.48 6.47 -6.73
C HIS A 27 -8.41 5.88 -5.68
N PHE A 28 -8.57 6.56 -4.55
CA PHE A 28 -9.37 6.06 -3.43
C PHE A 28 -10.38 7.11 -2.97
N GLU A 29 -11.66 6.78 -3.03
CA GLU A 29 -12.73 7.61 -2.49
C GLU A 29 -12.60 7.72 -0.95
N ALA A 30 -12.76 8.92 -0.40
CA ALA A 30 -12.66 9.21 1.03
C ALA A 30 -11.44 8.49 1.68
N PRO A 31 -10.19 8.77 1.20
CA PRO A 31 -9.05 7.91 1.49
C PRO A 31 -8.60 7.94 2.95
N ASN A 32 -9.01 8.93 3.72
CA ASN A 32 -8.68 9.09 5.13
C ASN A 32 -9.69 8.42 6.07
N ASP A 33 -10.86 8.01 5.54
CA ASP A 33 -11.90 7.36 6.34
C ASP A 33 -11.56 5.89 6.57
N PHE A 34 -11.69 5.44 7.81
CA PHE A 34 -11.61 4.03 8.13
C PHE A 34 -12.93 3.34 7.78
N ARG A 35 -12.92 2.52 6.73
CA ARG A 35 -14.09 1.84 6.19
C ARG A 35 -13.80 0.36 5.95
N LEU A 36 -14.61 -0.51 6.53
CA LEU A 36 -14.52 -1.97 6.33
C LEU A 36 -15.15 -2.43 5.01
N ASP A 37 -16.10 -1.66 4.51
CA ASP A 37 -16.88 -1.92 3.28
C ASP A 37 -16.26 -1.29 2.01
N ARG A 38 -15.02 -0.84 2.10
CA ARG A 38 -14.36 -0.12 1.00
C ARG A 38 -14.26 -0.97 -0.27
N THR A 39 -14.90 -0.50 -1.31
CA THR A 39 -14.71 -1.03 -2.66
C THR A 39 -13.34 -0.64 -3.20
N GLY A 40 -12.70 -1.52 -3.98
CA GLY A 40 -11.37 -1.23 -4.55
C GLY A 40 -10.20 -1.34 -3.58
N ALA A 41 -10.41 -1.79 -2.33
CA ALA A 41 -9.35 -1.96 -1.34
C ALA A 41 -8.16 -2.81 -1.84
N ARG A 42 -8.39 -3.72 -2.77
CA ARG A 42 -7.33 -4.55 -3.38
C ARG A 42 -6.34 -3.76 -4.25
N GLY A 43 -6.66 -2.50 -4.60
CA GLY A 43 -5.79 -1.61 -5.37
C GLY A 43 -4.63 -1.01 -4.56
N HIS A 44 -4.59 -1.25 -3.25
CA HIS A 44 -3.52 -0.71 -2.39
C HIS A 44 -2.13 -1.20 -2.82
N VAL A 45 -1.12 -0.36 -2.59
CA VAL A 45 0.27 -0.65 -2.93
C VAL A 45 1.17 -0.94 -1.71
N THR A 46 0.57 -1.31 -0.58
CA THR A 46 1.29 -1.62 0.67
C THR A 46 2.39 -2.66 0.50
N PHE A 47 2.17 -3.63 -0.37
CA PHE A 47 3.13 -4.69 -0.68
C PHE A 47 3.93 -4.44 -1.97
N GLY A 48 3.93 -3.21 -2.47
CA GLY A 48 4.51 -2.87 -3.76
C GLY A 48 3.66 -3.36 -4.93
N LYS A 49 4.26 -3.35 -6.13
CA LYS A 49 3.61 -3.77 -7.38
C LYS A 49 4.66 -4.23 -8.39
N GLY A 50 4.24 -5.01 -9.40
CA GLY A 50 5.11 -5.47 -10.47
C GLY A 50 6.07 -6.58 -10.06
N ALA A 51 7.23 -6.66 -10.72
CA ALA A 51 8.20 -7.75 -10.54
C ALA A 51 8.77 -7.85 -9.12
N HIS A 52 8.76 -6.75 -8.38
CA HIS A 52 9.23 -6.68 -6.99
C HIS A 52 8.09 -6.66 -5.96
N PHE A 53 6.90 -7.18 -6.31
CA PHE A 53 5.84 -7.38 -5.34
C PHE A 53 6.37 -8.18 -4.14
N CYS A 54 5.98 -7.79 -2.93
CA CYS A 54 6.50 -8.35 -1.69
C CYS A 54 6.30 -9.88 -1.64
N ILE A 55 7.40 -10.61 -1.58
CA ILE A 55 7.39 -12.08 -1.46
C ILE A 55 6.73 -12.56 -0.16
N GLY A 56 6.81 -11.76 0.90
CA GLY A 56 6.21 -12.05 2.21
C GLY A 56 4.75 -11.65 2.35
N ALA A 57 4.08 -11.16 1.31
CA ALA A 57 2.71 -10.64 1.42
C ALA A 57 1.68 -11.67 1.92
N ALA A 58 1.83 -12.94 1.53
CA ALA A 58 0.96 -14.01 2.00
C ALA A 58 1.17 -14.30 3.48
N LEU A 59 2.43 -14.37 3.93
CA LEU A 59 2.78 -14.58 5.33
C LEU A 59 2.30 -13.41 6.20
N ALA A 60 2.55 -12.18 5.79
CA ALA A 60 2.10 -11.00 6.53
C ALA A 60 0.57 -10.96 6.72
N ARG A 61 -0.19 -11.37 5.70
CA ARG A 61 -1.66 -11.47 5.81
C ARG A 61 -2.09 -12.58 6.78
N LEU A 62 -1.43 -13.73 6.75
CA LEU A 62 -1.70 -14.83 7.68
C LEU A 62 -1.40 -14.42 9.13
N GLU A 63 -0.24 -13.82 9.37
CA GLU A 63 0.14 -13.31 10.69
C GLU A 63 -0.88 -12.28 11.20
N ALA A 64 -1.27 -11.31 10.37
CA ALA A 64 -2.28 -10.32 10.73
C ALA A 64 -3.63 -10.96 11.09
N GLN A 65 -4.09 -11.96 10.33
CA GLN A 65 -5.34 -12.67 10.63
C GLN A 65 -5.28 -13.39 11.98
N ILE A 66 -4.17 -14.05 12.28
CA ILE A 66 -3.98 -14.76 13.55
C ILE A 66 -3.96 -13.76 14.71
N VAL A 67 -3.15 -12.71 14.60
CA VAL A 67 -3.00 -11.69 15.66
C VAL A 67 -4.32 -10.99 15.93
N PHE A 68 -5.03 -10.52 14.90
CA PHE A 68 -6.30 -9.84 15.10
C PHE A 68 -7.37 -10.76 15.68
N ARG A 69 -7.43 -12.03 15.25
CA ARG A 69 -8.33 -13.00 15.85
C ARG A 69 -8.04 -13.16 17.35
N MET A 70 -6.78 -13.38 17.73
CA MET A 70 -6.39 -13.53 19.13
C MET A 70 -6.68 -12.29 19.97
N LEU A 71 -6.57 -11.09 19.41
CA LEU A 71 -6.90 -9.84 20.10
C LEU A 71 -8.40 -9.65 20.29
N LEU A 72 -9.20 -10.06 19.31
CA LEU A 72 -10.66 -9.88 19.35
C LEU A 72 -11.38 -10.96 20.21
N GLU A 73 -10.76 -12.13 20.41
CA GLU A 73 -11.28 -13.21 21.22
C GLU A 73 -10.95 -13.06 22.73
N ARG A 74 -10.26 -12.01 23.13
CA ARG A 74 -9.96 -11.65 24.52
C ARG A 74 -10.97 -10.64 25.06
#